data_7ece8f622ad2422c6d30893ac6357f1c
#
_entry.id   7ece8f622ad2422c6d30893ac6357f1c
#
_cell.length_a   1.000
_cell.length_b   1.000
_cell.length_c   1.000
_cell.angle_alpha   90.00
_cell.angle_beta   90.00
_cell.angle_gamma   90.00
#
_symmetry.space_group_name_H-M   'P 1'
#
loop_
_entity.id
_entity.type
_entity.pdbx_description
1 polymer ?
#
loop_
_entity_poly.entity_id
_entity_poly.type
_entity_poly.pdbx_seq_one_letter_code
_entity_poly.pdbx_strand_id
1 'polypeptide(L)'
;MMLIPSFLSLFIVPITIVGFLFSDISKGIGLIIAIVITIPLFILLFYFLDTVVDSGYRERVTLNFTEKSKRVQELIDSNTHKSVMSVVNKNHKLKVYFIDFEFFITEFIKNSNKAYDAGKIQELDNQVRESYETVTNLLLSDGVKSVLNGYAKDFKKDVINVAVALIKKHRDIVYDLALEAQNTLNERNTTNEKNKNSKAEQDAVDIIQNPEYKKLVQEG
;
A
#
# COMPACT_ATOMS: atom_id res chain seq x y z
N MET A 1 -5.74 14.12 -2.44
CA MET A 1 -6.64 14.85 -1.51
C MET A 1 -7.86 15.42 -2.25
N MET A 2 -8.53 14.63 -3.12
CA MET A 2 -9.69 15.08 -3.92
C MET A 2 -10.91 14.14 -3.84
N LEU A 3 -10.99 13.27 -2.83
CA LEU A 3 -12.10 12.31 -2.69
C LEU A 3 -13.20 12.73 -1.70
N ILE A 4 -12.96 13.75 -0.89
CA ILE A 4 -13.91 14.20 0.15
C ILE A 4 -15.18 14.86 -0.43
N PRO A 5 -15.14 15.70 -1.51
CA PRO A 5 -16.37 16.30 -2.05
C PRO A 5 -17.30 15.29 -2.70
N SER A 6 -16.76 14.24 -3.33
CA SER A 6 -17.55 13.19 -3.99
C SER A 6 -18.26 12.27 -2.98
N PHE A 7 -17.67 12.07 -1.80
CA PHE A 7 -18.28 11.30 -0.71
C PHE A 7 -19.50 12.02 -0.13
N LEU A 8 -19.39 13.34 0.12
CA LEU A 8 -20.52 14.11 0.66
C LEU A 8 -21.74 14.12 -0.30
N SER A 9 -21.51 14.19 -1.61
CA SER A 9 -22.60 14.17 -2.60
C SER A 9 -23.35 12.83 -2.61
N LEU A 10 -22.67 11.72 -2.33
CA LEU A 10 -23.29 10.39 -2.24
C LEU A 10 -24.27 10.25 -1.06
N PHE A 11 -24.13 11.07 -0.02
CA PHE A 11 -25.00 11.08 1.15
C PHE A 11 -26.13 12.10 1.04
N ILE A 12 -25.86 13.26 0.45
CA ILE A 12 -26.86 14.34 0.33
C ILE A 12 -28.00 13.93 -0.61
N VAL A 13 -27.69 13.23 -1.70
CA VAL A 13 -28.68 12.82 -2.71
C VAL A 13 -29.75 11.86 -2.14
N PRO A 14 -29.42 10.75 -1.45
CA PRO A 14 -30.43 9.88 -0.86
C PRO A 14 -31.27 10.57 0.22
N ILE A 15 -30.67 11.42 1.05
CA ILE A 15 -31.37 12.14 2.13
C ILE A 15 -32.37 13.14 1.55
N THR A 16 -31.99 13.85 0.49
CA THR A 16 -32.91 14.79 -0.19
C THR A 16 -34.02 14.08 -0.93
N ILE A 17 -33.78 12.94 -1.57
CA ILE A 17 -34.80 12.13 -2.25
C ILE A 17 -35.81 11.57 -1.24
N VAL A 18 -35.32 11.01 -0.11
CA VAL A 18 -36.19 10.51 0.96
C VAL A 18 -36.99 11.66 1.59
N GLY A 19 -36.36 12.83 1.86
CA GLY A 19 -37.02 14.01 2.37
C GLY A 19 -38.15 14.51 1.41
N PHE A 20 -37.91 14.46 0.09
CA PHE A 20 -38.87 14.90 -0.91
C PHE A 20 -40.03 13.92 -1.06
N LEU A 21 -39.78 12.62 -1.03
CA LEU A 21 -40.82 11.57 -1.16
C LEU A 21 -41.78 11.52 0.03
N PHE A 22 -41.34 12.01 1.20
CA PHE A 22 -42.15 11.97 2.43
C PHE A 22 -42.55 13.36 2.96
N SER A 23 -42.46 14.40 2.13
CA SER A 23 -42.81 15.78 2.52
C SER A 23 -44.26 15.97 2.99
N ASP A 24 -45.19 15.09 2.55
CA ASP A 24 -46.59 15.15 2.92
C ASP A 24 -46.97 14.33 4.18
N ILE A 25 -46.01 13.57 4.73
CA ILE A 25 -46.20 12.79 5.96
C ILE A 25 -45.83 13.66 7.16
N SER A 26 -46.61 13.55 8.26
CA SER A 26 -46.32 14.33 9.49
C SER A 26 -44.84 14.26 9.85
N LYS A 27 -44.22 15.41 10.16
CA LYS A 27 -42.78 15.57 10.33
C LYS A 27 -42.12 14.53 11.25
N GLY A 28 -42.86 13.99 12.23
CA GLY A 28 -42.37 12.95 13.13
C GLY A 28 -42.22 11.57 12.48
N ILE A 29 -43.19 11.18 11.66
CA ILE A 29 -43.20 9.89 10.97
C ILE A 29 -42.13 9.87 9.87
N GLY A 30 -41.99 10.97 9.11
CA GLY A 30 -40.96 11.12 8.09
C GLY A 30 -39.54 10.98 8.63
N LEU A 31 -39.28 11.54 9.82
CA LEU A 31 -37.97 11.41 10.48
C LEU A 31 -37.66 9.98 10.91
N ILE A 32 -38.64 9.25 11.45
CA ILE A 32 -38.46 7.84 11.84
C ILE A 32 -38.17 6.98 10.61
N ILE A 33 -38.91 7.15 9.51
CA ILE A 33 -38.71 6.42 8.27
C ILE A 33 -37.33 6.72 7.68
N ALA A 34 -36.88 7.99 7.70
CA ALA A 34 -35.58 8.39 7.23
C ALA A 34 -34.47 7.70 8.03
N ILE A 35 -34.56 7.64 9.36
CA ILE A 35 -33.57 6.96 10.23
C ILE A 35 -33.56 5.46 9.97
N VAL A 36 -34.71 4.81 9.86
CA VAL A 36 -34.84 3.35 9.64
C VAL A 36 -34.26 2.93 8.29
N ILE A 37 -34.34 3.77 7.26
CA ILE A 37 -33.76 3.48 5.94
C ILE A 37 -32.29 3.83 5.89
N THR A 38 -31.86 4.95 6.50
CA THR A 38 -30.50 5.46 6.39
C THR A 38 -29.50 4.60 7.16
N ILE A 39 -29.86 4.08 8.34
CA ILE A 39 -28.95 3.26 9.15
C ILE A 39 -28.56 1.95 8.44
N PRO A 40 -29.49 1.12 7.93
CA PRO A 40 -29.13 -0.10 7.19
C PRO A 40 -28.35 0.20 5.92
N LEU A 41 -28.67 1.27 5.19
CA LEU A 41 -27.98 1.69 3.98
C LEU A 41 -26.52 2.07 4.30
N PHE A 42 -26.30 2.74 5.45
CA PHE A 42 -24.98 3.12 5.93
C PHE A 42 -24.14 1.90 6.32
N ILE A 43 -24.75 0.92 7.02
CA ILE A 43 -24.10 -0.35 7.39
C ILE A 43 -23.71 -1.12 6.12
N LEU A 44 -24.60 -1.20 5.13
CA LEU A 44 -24.37 -1.89 3.87
C LEU A 44 -23.28 -1.22 3.04
N LEU A 45 -23.23 0.12 3.03
CA LEU A 45 -22.19 0.89 2.38
C LEU A 45 -20.81 0.68 3.06
N PHE A 46 -20.78 0.69 4.39
CA PHE A 46 -19.54 0.39 5.15
C PHE A 46 -19.03 -1.03 4.87
N TYR A 47 -19.93 -2.01 4.85
CA TYR A 47 -19.59 -3.38 4.52
C TYR A 47 -19.07 -3.52 3.08
N PHE A 48 -19.70 -2.82 2.14
CA PHE A 48 -19.27 -2.80 0.75
C PHE A 48 -17.92 -2.13 0.58
N LEU A 49 -17.68 -0.97 1.22
CA LEU A 49 -16.40 -0.28 1.19
C LEU A 49 -15.28 -1.12 1.81
N ASP A 50 -15.53 -1.77 2.94
CA ASP A 50 -14.57 -2.67 3.60
C ASP A 50 -14.23 -3.85 2.68
N THR A 51 -15.22 -4.45 2.02
CA THR A 51 -15.04 -5.54 1.06
C THR A 51 -14.27 -5.09 -0.19
N VAL A 52 -14.56 -3.91 -0.73
CA VAL A 52 -13.86 -3.36 -1.92
C VAL A 52 -12.41 -2.99 -1.58
N VAL A 53 -12.19 -2.38 -0.43
CA VAL A 53 -10.83 -2.06 0.05
C VAL A 53 -10.04 -3.34 0.29
N ASP A 54 -10.61 -4.34 0.98
CA ASP A 54 -9.94 -5.64 1.23
C ASP A 54 -9.66 -6.39 -0.07
N SER A 55 -10.58 -6.39 -1.04
CA SER A 55 -10.37 -7.02 -2.35
C SER A 55 -9.28 -6.33 -3.17
N GLY A 56 -9.26 -5.01 -3.20
CA GLY A 56 -8.23 -4.24 -3.91
C GLY A 56 -6.83 -4.39 -3.28
N TYR A 57 -6.74 -4.51 -1.97
CA TYR A 57 -5.51 -4.85 -1.26
C TYR A 57 -5.05 -6.28 -1.57
N ARG A 58 -5.96 -7.25 -1.51
CA ARG A 58 -5.69 -8.65 -1.85
C ARG A 58 -5.17 -8.80 -3.27
N GLU A 59 -5.79 -8.14 -4.23
CA GLU A 59 -5.39 -8.22 -5.63
C GLU A 59 -3.98 -7.67 -5.83
N ARG A 60 -3.65 -6.52 -5.24
CA ARG A 60 -2.30 -5.93 -5.34
C ARG A 60 -1.23 -6.82 -4.71
N VAL A 61 -1.46 -7.33 -3.50
CA VAL A 61 -0.50 -8.20 -2.82
C VAL A 61 -0.39 -9.55 -3.54
N THR A 62 -1.50 -10.14 -3.97
CA THR A 62 -1.50 -11.42 -4.68
C THR A 62 -0.83 -11.32 -6.05
N LEU A 63 -1.07 -10.25 -6.82
CA LEU A 63 -0.41 -10.00 -8.09
C LEU A 63 1.10 -9.81 -7.91
N ASN A 64 1.53 -9.06 -6.89
CA ASN A 64 2.95 -8.87 -6.60
C ASN A 64 3.63 -10.15 -6.12
N PHE A 65 2.92 -11.04 -5.40
CA PHE A 65 3.44 -12.35 -5.00
C PHE A 65 3.46 -13.38 -6.15
N THR A 66 2.62 -13.23 -7.15
CA THR A 66 2.60 -14.13 -8.32
C THR A 66 3.58 -13.69 -9.41
N GLU A 67 3.87 -12.40 -9.58
CA GLU A 67 4.97 -11.87 -10.40
C GLU A 67 6.28 -11.91 -9.63
N LYS A 68 6.74 -13.10 -9.32
CA LYS A 68 7.84 -13.39 -8.41
C LYS A 68 9.17 -12.89 -8.93
N SER A 69 9.65 -11.77 -8.43
CA SER A 69 11.09 -11.59 -8.42
C SER A 69 11.70 -12.64 -7.48
N LYS A 70 12.74 -13.33 -7.90
CA LYS A 70 13.52 -14.28 -7.09
C LYS A 70 13.84 -13.71 -5.70
N ARG A 71 14.11 -12.44 -5.62
CA ARG A 71 14.41 -11.69 -4.40
C ARG A 71 13.25 -11.63 -3.38
N VAL A 72 12.00 -11.49 -3.85
CA VAL A 72 10.83 -11.57 -2.93
C VAL A 72 10.75 -12.95 -2.31
N GLN A 73 11.01 -14.00 -3.09
CA GLN A 73 11.00 -15.37 -2.58
C GLN A 73 12.14 -15.65 -1.59
N GLU A 74 13.30 -15.02 -1.80
CA GLU A 74 14.44 -15.15 -0.90
C GLU A 74 14.23 -14.42 0.44
N LEU A 75 13.49 -13.32 0.44
CA LEU A 75 13.17 -12.56 1.65
C LEU A 75 11.95 -13.09 2.41
N ILE A 76 10.96 -13.59 1.67
CA ILE A 76 9.68 -14.07 2.21
C ILE A 76 9.58 -15.58 1.95
N ASP A 77 9.84 -16.38 2.97
CA ASP A 77 9.66 -17.84 2.87
C ASP A 77 8.18 -18.19 2.63
N SER A 78 7.91 -18.89 1.53
CA SER A 78 6.55 -19.22 1.10
C SER A 78 5.79 -20.11 2.08
N ASN A 79 6.49 -20.95 2.86
CA ASN A 79 5.86 -21.83 3.85
C ASN A 79 5.49 -21.03 5.11
N THR A 80 6.39 -20.15 5.55
CA THR A 80 6.12 -19.23 6.66
C THR A 80 4.97 -18.31 6.30
N HIS A 81 4.96 -17.72 5.11
CA HIS A 81 3.86 -16.88 4.62
C HIS A 81 2.51 -17.61 4.69
N LYS A 82 2.39 -18.83 4.15
CA LYS A 82 1.16 -19.63 4.20
C LYS A 82 0.71 -19.89 5.64
N SER A 83 1.65 -20.21 6.52
CA SER A 83 1.36 -20.47 7.93
C SER A 83 0.84 -19.21 8.64
N VAL A 84 1.47 -18.06 8.41
CA VAL A 84 1.03 -16.77 8.95
C VAL A 84 -0.33 -16.37 8.39
N MET A 85 -0.57 -16.53 7.09
CA MET A 85 -1.87 -16.24 6.48
C MET A 85 -2.99 -17.07 7.08
N SER A 86 -2.73 -18.34 7.46
CA SER A 86 -3.71 -19.18 8.16
C SER A 86 -4.08 -18.63 9.55
N VAL A 87 -3.14 -17.95 10.20
CA VAL A 87 -3.33 -17.33 11.52
C VAL A 87 -4.04 -15.98 11.40
N VAL A 88 -3.53 -15.07 10.56
CA VAL A 88 -4.07 -13.71 10.45
C VAL A 88 -5.46 -13.66 9.82
N ASN A 89 -5.81 -14.61 8.97
CA ASN A 89 -7.16 -14.73 8.40
C ASN A 89 -8.26 -14.96 9.47
N LYS A 90 -7.89 -15.37 10.68
CA LYS A 90 -8.82 -15.52 11.81
C LYS A 90 -9.17 -14.18 12.49
N ASN A 91 -8.46 -13.11 12.16
CA ASN A 91 -8.72 -11.79 12.72
C ASN A 91 -8.50 -10.70 11.67
N HIS A 92 -9.57 -10.00 11.31
CA HIS A 92 -9.55 -8.97 10.26
C HIS A 92 -8.50 -7.88 10.51
N LYS A 93 -8.37 -7.40 11.75
CA LYS A 93 -7.41 -6.36 12.09
C LYS A 93 -5.97 -6.81 11.86
N LEU A 94 -5.60 -8.01 12.33
CA LEU A 94 -4.26 -8.56 12.09
C LEU A 94 -3.98 -8.74 10.60
N LYS A 95 -4.98 -9.23 9.85
CA LYS A 95 -4.87 -9.45 8.41
C LYS A 95 -4.57 -8.16 7.65
N VAL A 96 -5.33 -7.09 7.91
CA VAL A 96 -5.13 -5.80 7.23
C VAL A 96 -3.72 -5.27 7.46
N TYR A 97 -3.27 -5.24 8.72
CA TYR A 97 -1.94 -4.73 9.02
C TYR A 97 -0.81 -5.60 8.48
N PHE A 98 -0.98 -6.93 8.45
CA PHE A 98 0.02 -7.82 7.90
C PHE A 98 0.13 -7.68 6.38
N ILE A 99 -0.98 -7.59 5.66
CA ILE A 99 -1.00 -7.35 4.21
C ILE A 99 -0.35 -6.01 3.86
N ASP A 100 -0.63 -4.96 4.64
CA ASP A 100 -0.02 -3.64 4.47
C ASP A 100 1.52 -3.70 4.67
N PHE A 101 1.97 -4.44 5.68
CA PHE A 101 3.38 -4.70 5.93
C PHE A 101 4.07 -5.41 4.74
N GLU A 102 3.48 -6.47 4.21
CA GLU A 102 4.01 -7.19 3.04
C GLU A 102 4.01 -6.34 1.76
N PHE A 103 3.01 -5.46 1.61
CA PHE A 103 2.98 -4.52 0.51
C PHE A 103 4.23 -3.62 0.50
N PHE A 104 4.63 -3.07 1.65
CA PHE A 104 5.83 -2.23 1.71
C PHE A 104 7.13 -3.01 1.50
N ILE A 105 7.20 -4.27 1.91
CA ILE A 105 8.33 -5.15 1.53
C ILE A 105 8.45 -5.24 0.02
N THR A 106 7.34 -5.45 -0.67
CA THR A 106 7.32 -5.56 -2.14
C THR A 106 7.73 -4.25 -2.82
N GLU A 107 7.21 -3.10 -2.33
CA GLU A 107 7.59 -1.78 -2.87
C GLU A 107 9.07 -1.47 -2.61
N PHE A 108 9.60 -1.82 -1.44
CA PHE A 108 11.03 -1.72 -1.16
C PHE A 108 11.86 -2.51 -2.17
N ILE A 109 11.54 -3.78 -2.39
CA ILE A 109 12.28 -4.65 -3.31
C ILE A 109 12.25 -4.10 -4.74
N LYS A 110 11.09 -3.63 -5.20
CA LYS A 110 10.89 -3.06 -6.53
C LYS A 110 11.77 -1.83 -6.80
N ASN A 111 11.84 -0.92 -5.81
CA ASN A 111 12.55 0.34 -5.95
C ASN A 111 14.05 0.19 -5.68
N SER A 112 14.44 -0.57 -4.66
CA SER A 112 15.83 -0.77 -4.25
C SER A 112 16.69 -1.46 -5.31
N ASN A 113 16.12 -2.36 -6.12
CA ASN A 113 16.82 -2.99 -7.25
C ASN A 113 17.36 -1.99 -8.28
N LYS A 114 16.73 -0.83 -8.40
CA LYS A 114 17.12 0.24 -9.33
C LYS A 114 17.86 1.39 -8.63
N ALA A 115 17.63 1.55 -7.33
CA ALA A 115 18.16 2.65 -6.54
C ALA A 115 19.58 2.38 -6.01
N TYR A 116 19.93 1.14 -5.68
CA TYR A 116 21.16 0.80 -4.98
C TYR A 116 22.04 -0.20 -5.75
N ASP A 117 23.31 -0.27 -5.36
CA ASP A 117 24.24 -1.33 -5.74
C ASP A 117 23.98 -2.61 -4.92
N ALA A 118 24.60 -3.72 -5.33
CA ALA A 118 24.41 -5.02 -4.71
C ALA A 118 24.79 -5.07 -3.23
N GLY A 119 25.83 -4.34 -2.82
CA GLY A 119 26.29 -4.32 -1.42
C GLY A 119 25.28 -3.64 -0.51
N LYS A 120 24.79 -2.47 -0.92
CA LYS A 120 23.76 -1.73 -0.17
C LYS A 120 22.43 -2.48 -0.13
N ILE A 121 22.06 -3.11 -1.25
CA ILE A 121 20.85 -3.98 -1.32
C ILE A 121 20.95 -5.08 -0.25
N GLN A 122 22.08 -5.77 -0.14
CA GLN A 122 22.23 -6.87 0.81
C GLN A 122 22.08 -6.40 2.27
N GLU A 123 22.63 -5.25 2.60
CA GLU A 123 22.48 -4.64 3.94
C GLU A 123 21.00 -4.38 4.27
N LEU A 124 20.29 -3.72 3.33
CA LEU A 124 18.89 -3.36 3.52
C LEU A 124 17.95 -4.59 3.49
N ASP A 125 18.26 -5.59 2.67
CA ASP A 125 17.54 -6.86 2.67
C ASP A 125 17.61 -7.58 4.02
N ASN A 126 18.75 -7.52 4.70
CA ASN A 126 18.89 -8.08 6.04
C ASN A 126 17.96 -7.38 7.05
N GLN A 127 17.83 -6.05 6.98
CA GLN A 127 16.91 -5.31 7.85
C GLN A 127 15.44 -5.66 7.58
N VAL A 128 15.06 -5.79 6.30
CA VAL A 128 13.70 -6.21 5.91
C VAL A 128 13.42 -7.64 6.36
N ARG A 129 14.40 -8.56 6.19
CA ARG A 129 14.31 -9.95 6.64
C ARG A 129 14.12 -10.04 8.15
N GLU A 130 14.91 -9.32 8.93
CA GLU A 130 14.79 -9.27 10.39
C GLU A 130 13.40 -8.78 10.82
N SER A 131 12.90 -7.73 10.16
CA SER A 131 11.55 -7.23 10.41
C SER A 131 10.48 -8.27 10.09
N TYR A 132 10.61 -8.98 8.96
CA TYR A 132 9.68 -10.03 8.57
C TYR A 132 9.70 -11.21 9.56
N GLU A 133 10.87 -11.69 9.92
CA GLU A 133 11.04 -12.78 10.87
C GLU A 133 10.48 -12.42 12.25
N THR A 134 10.71 -11.21 12.73
CA THR A 134 10.19 -10.74 14.01
C THR A 134 8.64 -10.75 14.03
N VAL A 135 8.03 -10.22 12.99
CA VAL A 135 6.56 -10.19 12.86
C VAL A 135 5.97 -11.60 12.74
N THR A 136 6.57 -12.43 11.88
CA THR A 136 6.05 -13.80 11.63
C THR A 136 6.23 -14.71 12.84
N ASN A 137 7.35 -14.61 13.55
CA ASN A 137 7.59 -15.36 14.78
C ASN A 137 6.56 -15.02 15.86
N LEU A 138 6.22 -13.73 16.04
CA LEU A 138 5.15 -13.37 16.97
C LEU A 138 3.79 -13.94 16.53
N LEU A 139 3.42 -13.78 15.27
CA LEU A 139 2.13 -14.26 14.75
C LEU A 139 2.00 -15.77 14.83
N LEU A 140 3.10 -16.50 14.66
CA LEU A 140 3.15 -17.96 14.78
C LEU A 140 3.36 -18.45 16.21
N SER A 141 3.54 -17.57 17.19
CA SER A 141 3.68 -17.95 18.59
C SER A 141 2.44 -18.66 19.12
N ASP A 142 2.65 -19.56 20.08
CA ASP A 142 1.55 -20.32 20.70
C ASP A 142 0.56 -19.39 21.43
N GLY A 143 1.04 -18.27 21.96
CA GLY A 143 0.18 -17.27 22.61
C GLY A 143 -0.84 -16.67 21.65
N VAL A 144 -0.40 -16.21 20.47
CA VAL A 144 -1.30 -15.65 19.44
C VAL A 144 -2.22 -16.73 18.88
N LYS A 145 -1.70 -17.91 18.56
CA LYS A 145 -2.50 -19.04 18.07
C LYS A 145 -3.58 -19.48 19.06
N SER A 146 -3.24 -19.58 20.35
CA SER A 146 -4.16 -19.96 21.40
C SER A 146 -5.32 -18.99 21.53
N VAL A 147 -5.02 -17.69 21.54
CA VAL A 147 -6.02 -16.63 21.59
C VAL A 147 -6.94 -16.64 20.37
N LEU A 148 -6.38 -16.79 19.17
CA LEU A 148 -7.16 -16.79 17.94
C LEU A 148 -8.00 -18.06 17.76
N ASN A 149 -7.57 -19.18 18.36
CA ASN A 149 -8.34 -20.43 18.40
C ASN A 149 -9.39 -20.44 19.52
N GLY A 150 -9.48 -19.39 20.35
CA GLY A 150 -10.51 -19.25 21.37
C GLY A 150 -10.17 -19.89 22.72
N TYR A 151 -8.95 -20.39 22.94
CA TYR A 151 -8.54 -21.00 24.20
C TYR A 151 -8.27 -19.97 25.32
N ALA A 152 -7.94 -18.74 24.99
CA ALA A 152 -7.64 -17.66 25.94
C ALA A 152 -8.44 -16.40 25.59
N LYS A 153 -9.78 -16.48 25.72
CA LYS A 153 -10.71 -15.42 25.29
C LYS A 153 -10.51 -14.10 26.03
N ASP A 154 -10.20 -14.17 27.33
CA ASP A 154 -10.06 -12.99 28.17
C ASP A 154 -8.86 -12.10 27.76
N PHE A 155 -7.80 -12.70 27.22
CA PHE A 155 -6.62 -11.98 26.74
C PHE A 155 -6.67 -11.61 25.26
N LYS A 156 -7.75 -11.95 24.56
CA LYS A 156 -7.83 -11.81 23.10
C LYS A 156 -7.56 -10.37 22.62
N LYS A 157 -8.15 -9.40 23.31
CA LYS A 157 -8.01 -7.98 22.93
C LYS A 157 -6.57 -7.50 23.11
N ASP A 158 -5.94 -7.85 24.20
CA ASP A 158 -4.60 -7.37 24.54
C ASP A 158 -3.54 -8.02 23.64
N VAL A 159 -3.61 -9.34 23.43
CA VAL A 159 -2.71 -10.06 22.54
C VAL A 159 -2.81 -9.54 21.10
N ILE A 160 -4.03 -9.31 20.60
CA ILE A 160 -4.22 -8.74 19.27
C ILE A 160 -3.66 -7.31 19.19
N ASN A 161 -3.86 -6.49 20.21
CA ASN A 161 -3.34 -5.12 20.21
C ASN A 161 -1.80 -5.10 20.23
N VAL A 162 -1.16 -5.97 21.01
CA VAL A 162 0.30 -6.13 21.03
C VAL A 162 0.81 -6.60 19.67
N ALA A 163 0.18 -7.60 19.07
CA ALA A 163 0.56 -8.08 17.74
C ALA A 163 0.42 -6.98 16.67
N VAL A 164 -0.70 -6.24 16.67
CA VAL A 164 -0.90 -5.10 15.76
C VAL A 164 0.13 -4.00 15.99
N ALA A 165 0.48 -3.69 17.24
CA ALA A 165 1.48 -2.68 17.55
C ALA A 165 2.87 -3.08 17.00
N LEU A 166 3.24 -4.36 17.13
CA LEU A 166 4.49 -4.87 16.56
C LEU A 166 4.50 -4.83 15.03
N ILE A 167 3.42 -5.29 14.40
CA ILE A 167 3.30 -5.22 12.93
C ILE A 167 3.44 -3.78 12.45
N LYS A 168 2.76 -2.82 13.10
CA LYS A 168 2.88 -1.40 12.76
C LYS A 168 4.30 -0.89 12.87
N LYS A 169 4.99 -1.20 13.97
CA LYS A 169 6.38 -0.78 14.16
C LYS A 169 7.27 -1.26 13.01
N HIS A 170 7.20 -2.54 12.66
CA HIS A 170 8.03 -3.10 11.60
C HIS A 170 7.57 -2.68 10.20
N ARG A 171 6.26 -2.46 10.00
CA ARG A 171 5.73 -1.83 8.79
C ARG A 171 6.32 -0.45 8.57
N ASP A 172 6.37 0.37 9.62
CA ASP A 172 6.88 1.74 9.52
C ASP A 172 8.39 1.72 9.17
N ILE A 173 9.17 0.81 9.75
CA ILE A 173 10.59 0.59 9.37
C ILE A 173 10.71 0.26 7.88
N VAL A 174 9.95 -0.70 7.39
CA VAL A 174 10.00 -1.11 5.98
C VAL A 174 9.45 -0.03 5.05
N TYR A 175 8.45 0.72 5.48
CA TYR A 175 7.93 1.89 4.75
C TYR A 175 9.02 2.95 4.54
N ASP A 176 9.78 3.28 5.61
CA ASP A 176 10.85 4.26 5.52
C ASP A 176 11.95 3.79 4.54
N LEU A 177 12.31 2.52 4.56
CA LEU A 177 13.24 1.92 3.59
C LEU A 177 12.70 1.97 2.16
N ALA A 178 11.41 1.70 1.96
CA ALA A 178 10.78 1.76 0.64
C ALA A 178 10.72 3.20 0.11
N LEU A 179 10.45 4.16 0.98
CA LEU A 179 10.42 5.58 0.65
C LEU A 179 11.83 6.12 0.30
N GLU A 180 12.84 5.74 1.09
CA GLU A 180 14.24 6.08 0.81
C GLU A 180 14.67 5.54 -0.56
N ALA A 181 14.37 4.28 -0.84
CA ALA A 181 14.67 3.65 -2.12
C ALA A 181 13.99 4.38 -3.30
N GLN A 182 12.73 4.78 -3.13
CA GLN A 182 12.00 5.53 -4.14
C GLN A 182 12.59 6.91 -4.38
N ASN A 183 12.95 7.63 -3.32
CA ASN A 183 13.57 8.97 -3.43
C ASN A 183 14.92 8.89 -4.13
N THR A 184 15.78 7.94 -3.74
CA THR A 184 17.08 7.70 -4.37
C THR A 184 16.92 7.37 -5.87
N LEU A 185 15.92 6.58 -6.23
CA LEU A 185 15.63 6.27 -7.62
C LEU A 185 15.20 7.52 -8.41
N ASN A 186 14.37 8.37 -7.83
CA ASN A 186 13.92 9.61 -8.45
C ASN A 186 15.08 10.59 -8.66
N GLU A 187 15.99 10.72 -7.69
CA GLU A 187 17.19 11.55 -7.80
C GLU A 187 18.13 11.06 -8.90
N ARG A 188 18.33 9.75 -9.02
CA ARG A 188 19.12 9.16 -10.12
C ARG A 188 18.51 9.44 -11.48
N ASN A 189 17.20 9.32 -11.60
CA ASN A 189 16.50 9.56 -12.86
C ASN A 189 16.62 11.03 -13.28
N THR A 190 16.42 11.98 -12.37
CA THR A 190 16.58 13.41 -12.63
C THR A 190 18.02 13.79 -13.01
N THR A 191 19.00 13.19 -12.38
CA THR A 191 20.42 13.39 -12.72
C THR A 191 20.75 12.86 -14.09
N ASN A 192 20.24 11.67 -14.45
CA ASN A 192 20.43 11.05 -15.76
C ASN A 192 19.77 11.88 -16.87
N GLU A 193 18.59 12.44 -16.64
CA GLU A 193 17.91 13.33 -17.59
C GLU A 193 18.70 14.62 -17.80
N LYS A 194 19.20 15.26 -16.75
CA LYS A 194 20.05 16.45 -16.84
C LYS A 194 21.33 16.16 -17.63
N ASN A 195 22.00 15.05 -17.35
CA ASN A 195 23.21 14.66 -18.07
C ASN A 195 22.95 14.37 -19.55
N LYS A 196 21.81 13.76 -19.89
CA LYS A 196 21.40 13.49 -21.27
C LYS A 196 21.12 14.78 -22.02
N ASN A 197 20.43 15.73 -21.39
CA ASN A 197 20.13 17.03 -22.01
C ASN A 197 21.42 17.86 -22.21
N SER A 198 22.30 17.91 -21.20
CA SER A 198 23.59 18.58 -21.30
C SER A 198 24.47 17.99 -22.41
N LYS A 199 24.48 16.66 -22.55
CA LYS A 199 25.21 15.99 -23.65
C LYS A 199 24.59 16.32 -25.01
N ALA A 200 23.26 16.32 -25.13
CA ALA A 200 22.59 16.69 -26.40
C ALA A 200 22.84 18.16 -26.79
N GLU A 201 22.88 19.08 -25.80
CA GLU A 201 23.25 20.47 -26.02
C GLU A 201 24.71 20.59 -26.49
N GLN A 202 25.63 19.85 -25.88
CA GLN A 202 27.04 19.85 -26.29
C GLN A 202 27.21 19.25 -27.71
N ASP A 203 26.55 18.12 -28.01
CA ASP A 203 26.59 17.52 -29.34
C ASP A 203 26.03 18.50 -30.42
N ALA A 204 24.98 19.28 -30.09
CA ALA A 204 24.43 20.29 -30.97
C ALA A 204 25.41 21.44 -31.21
N VAL A 205 26.10 21.91 -30.14
CA VAL A 205 27.15 22.97 -30.27
C VAL A 205 28.31 22.47 -31.15
N ASP A 206 28.74 21.24 -30.94
CA ASP A 206 29.84 20.64 -31.71
C ASP A 206 29.49 20.53 -33.21
N ILE A 207 28.22 20.18 -33.54
CA ILE A 207 27.75 20.16 -34.93
C ILE A 207 27.78 21.57 -35.53
N ILE A 208 27.29 22.61 -34.83
CA ILE A 208 27.24 24.00 -35.32
C ILE A 208 28.66 24.55 -35.48
N GLN A 209 29.60 24.13 -34.63
CA GLN A 209 30.99 24.59 -34.72
C GLN A 209 31.81 23.85 -35.78
N ASN A 210 31.31 22.73 -36.33
CA ASN A 210 32.01 21.97 -37.35
C ASN A 210 32.22 22.82 -38.63
N PRO A 211 33.46 22.95 -39.10
CA PRO A 211 33.76 23.77 -40.27
C PRO A 211 33.07 23.31 -41.56
N GLU A 212 32.83 22.00 -41.72
CA GLU A 212 32.08 21.47 -42.84
C GLU A 212 30.60 21.89 -42.81
N TYR A 213 29.96 21.90 -41.64
CA TYR A 213 28.59 22.39 -41.49
C TYR A 213 28.49 23.88 -41.80
N LYS A 214 29.45 24.72 -41.34
CA LYS A 214 29.50 26.15 -41.64
C LYS A 214 29.64 26.40 -43.14
N LYS A 215 30.41 25.60 -43.85
CA LYS A 215 30.59 25.68 -45.30
C LYS A 215 29.29 25.38 -46.04
N LEU A 216 28.58 24.31 -45.65
CA LEU A 216 27.29 23.92 -46.22
C LEU A 216 26.22 24.99 -46.07
N VAL A 217 26.18 25.67 -44.91
CA VAL A 217 25.22 26.77 -44.65
C VAL A 217 25.54 28.05 -45.42
N GLN A 218 26.81 28.26 -45.81
CA GLN A 218 27.22 29.46 -46.58
C GLN A 218 27.06 29.24 -48.09
N GLU A 219 27.02 28.02 -48.58
CA GLU A 219 26.89 27.67 -50.00
C GLU A 219 25.43 27.45 -50.46
N GLY A 220 24.45 27.39 -49.53
CA GLY A 220 23.00 27.26 -49.80
C GLY A 220 22.24 28.56 -49.60
#